data_734dc37ec0311576cf5521a1e2b9a339
#
_entry.id   734dc37ec0311576cf5521a1e2b9a339
#
_cell.length_a   1.000
_cell.length_b   1.000
_cell.length_c   1.000
_cell.angle_alpha   90.00
_cell.angle_beta   90.00
_cell.angle_gamma   90.00
#
_symmetry.space_group_name_H-M   'P 1'
#
loop_
_entity.id
_entity.type
_entity.pdbx_description
1 polymer ?
#
loop_
_entity_poly.entity_id
_entity_poly.type
_entity_poly.pdbx_seq_one_letter_code
_entity_poly.pdbx_strand_id
1 'polypeptide(L)'
;MERYDPADAPIPDEWLALDEGERIDLVGRFHRGARIPLPNLLAHAAFHVAVENQLALPDQVLVRDTLQRLIREGLSRHDAIHAVASVLAVRVHELLQPGASATES
;
A
#
# COMPACT_ATOMS: atom_id res chain seq x y z
N MET A 1 11.85 -4.98 12.53
CA MET A 1 10.38 -5.00 12.61
C MET A 1 9.89 -6.44 12.62
N GLU A 2 9.13 -6.83 13.60
CA GLU A 2 8.66 -8.21 13.73
C GLU A 2 7.23 -8.42 13.27
N ARG A 3 6.44 -7.36 13.28
CA ARG A 3 5.02 -7.39 12.92
C ARG A 3 4.65 -6.15 12.14
N TYR A 4 3.65 -6.31 11.29
CA TYR A 4 3.00 -5.19 10.62
C TYR A 4 1.53 -5.16 11.04
N ASP A 5 1.06 -3.98 11.40
CA ASP A 5 -0.35 -3.73 11.67
C ASP A 5 -0.74 -2.44 10.93
N PRO A 6 -1.65 -2.49 9.95
CA PRO A 6 -2.00 -1.29 9.16
C PRO A 6 -2.69 -0.20 9.98
N ALA A 7 -3.13 -0.51 11.20
CA ALA A 7 -3.66 0.53 12.10
C ALA A 7 -2.56 1.45 12.61
N ASP A 8 -1.32 0.99 12.64
CA ASP A 8 -0.18 1.73 13.16
C ASP A 8 0.83 2.00 12.06
N ALA A 9 1.22 3.26 11.89
CA ALA A 9 2.21 3.62 10.89
C ALA A 9 3.56 3.00 11.26
N PRO A 10 4.23 2.28 10.34
CA PRO A 10 5.60 1.83 10.58
C PRO A 10 6.52 3.03 10.81
N ILE A 11 7.57 2.83 11.60
CA ILE A 11 8.62 3.82 11.75
C ILE A 11 9.37 3.85 10.41
N PRO A 12 9.44 5.01 9.73
CA PRO A 12 9.95 5.05 8.35
C PRO A 12 11.34 4.44 8.17
N ASP A 13 12.28 4.73 9.05
CA ASP A 13 13.65 4.20 8.92
C ASP A 13 13.68 2.68 9.09
N GLU A 14 12.86 2.13 9.99
CA GLU A 14 12.78 0.68 10.18
C GLU A 14 12.14 0.01 8.97
N TRP A 15 11.08 0.60 8.43
CA TRP A 15 10.40 0.07 7.26
C TRP A 15 11.32 0.06 6.04
N LEU A 16 12.01 1.18 5.79
CA LEU A 16 12.89 1.32 4.63
C LEU A 16 14.16 0.47 4.75
N ALA A 17 14.54 0.05 5.96
CA ALA A 17 15.68 -0.85 6.16
C ALA A 17 15.38 -2.30 5.77
N LEU A 18 14.10 -2.68 5.66
CA LEU A 18 13.70 -4.01 5.23
C LEU A 18 13.86 -4.15 3.72
N ASP A 19 14.13 -5.36 3.22
CA ASP A 19 14.04 -5.58 1.78
C ASP A 19 12.57 -5.77 1.37
N GLU A 20 12.33 -5.73 0.07
CA GLU A 20 10.96 -5.79 -0.47
C GLU A 20 10.26 -7.09 -0.11
N GLY A 21 10.98 -8.20 -0.15
CA GLY A 21 10.42 -9.52 0.22
C GLY A 21 9.97 -9.57 1.67
N GLU A 22 10.77 -8.99 2.56
CA GLU A 22 10.42 -8.92 3.98
C GLU A 22 9.17 -8.08 4.22
N ARG A 23 9.05 -6.95 3.52
CA ARG A 23 7.87 -6.09 3.64
C ARG A 23 6.61 -6.81 3.18
N ILE A 24 6.68 -7.48 2.03
CA ILE A 24 5.55 -8.26 1.49
C ILE A 24 5.17 -9.39 2.45
N ASP A 25 6.14 -10.07 3.03
CA ASP A 25 5.90 -11.14 3.98
C ASP A 25 5.20 -10.63 5.25
N LEU A 26 5.63 -9.49 5.77
CA LEU A 26 5.01 -8.89 6.95
C LEU A 26 3.55 -8.55 6.71
N VAL A 27 3.24 -7.92 5.58
CA VAL A 27 1.86 -7.57 5.24
C VAL A 27 1.03 -8.84 5.01
N GLY A 28 1.59 -9.83 4.32
CA GLY A 28 0.91 -11.10 4.11
C GLY A 28 0.59 -11.81 5.42
N ARG A 29 1.53 -11.81 6.37
CA ARG A 29 1.30 -12.42 7.69
C ARG A 29 0.20 -11.71 8.46
N PHE A 30 0.10 -10.40 8.36
CA PHE A 30 -1.00 -9.69 9.00
C PHE A 30 -2.34 -10.16 8.44
N HIS A 31 -2.49 -10.22 7.13
CA HIS A 31 -3.78 -10.61 6.52
C HIS A 31 -4.14 -12.07 6.81
N ARG A 32 -3.17 -12.98 6.82
CA ARG A 32 -3.41 -14.37 7.21
C ARG A 32 -3.81 -14.48 8.69
N GLY A 33 -3.12 -13.73 9.55
CA GLY A 33 -3.42 -13.74 10.99
C GLY A 33 -4.79 -13.15 11.31
N ALA A 34 -5.22 -12.14 10.57
CA ALA A 34 -6.53 -11.52 10.72
C ALA A 34 -7.64 -12.32 10.03
N ARG A 35 -7.27 -13.40 9.34
CA ARG A 35 -8.22 -14.27 8.62
C ARG A 35 -9.04 -13.52 7.58
N ILE A 36 -8.43 -12.57 6.90
CA ILE A 36 -9.06 -11.83 5.82
C ILE A 36 -8.96 -12.67 4.56
N PRO A 37 -10.10 -13.14 3.98
CA PRO A 37 -10.06 -13.93 2.76
C PRO A 37 -9.79 -13.03 1.56
N LEU A 38 -8.71 -13.29 0.85
CA LEU A 38 -8.33 -12.49 -0.33
C LEU A 38 -8.06 -13.43 -1.50
N PRO A 39 -8.63 -13.13 -2.69
CA PRO A 39 -8.41 -13.98 -3.86
C PRO A 39 -6.95 -14.03 -4.30
N ASN A 40 -6.20 -12.95 -4.10
CA ASN A 40 -4.79 -12.90 -4.44
C ASN A 40 -4.04 -12.15 -3.34
N LEU A 41 -3.65 -12.91 -2.31
CA LEU A 41 -2.99 -12.32 -1.15
C LEU A 41 -1.65 -11.66 -1.51
N LEU A 42 -0.88 -12.26 -2.42
CA LEU A 42 0.41 -11.71 -2.80
C LEU A 42 0.28 -10.36 -3.50
N ALA A 43 -0.66 -10.24 -4.45
CA ALA A 43 -0.90 -8.97 -5.14
C ALA A 43 -1.42 -7.92 -4.16
N HIS A 44 -2.32 -8.30 -3.26
CA HIS A 44 -2.84 -7.39 -2.24
C HIS A 44 -1.71 -6.89 -1.33
N ALA A 45 -0.85 -7.80 -0.88
CA ALA A 45 0.28 -7.43 -0.05
C ALA A 45 1.24 -6.49 -0.79
N ALA A 46 1.49 -6.74 -2.08
CA ALA A 46 2.37 -5.89 -2.87
C ALA A 46 1.85 -4.46 -3.00
N PHE A 47 0.54 -4.28 -3.22
CA PHE A 47 -0.05 -2.94 -3.29
C PHE A 47 -0.04 -2.26 -1.92
N HIS A 48 -0.29 -3.00 -0.86
CA HIS A 48 -0.21 -2.48 0.51
C HIS A 48 1.21 -1.95 0.79
N VAL A 49 2.22 -2.75 0.43
CA VAL A 49 3.63 -2.36 0.58
C VAL A 49 3.95 -1.12 -0.23
N ALA A 50 3.44 -1.03 -1.47
CA ALA A 50 3.69 0.12 -2.34
C ALA A 50 3.19 1.42 -1.68
N VAL A 51 2.02 1.38 -1.04
CA VAL A 51 1.50 2.55 -0.33
C VAL A 51 2.35 2.88 0.89
N GLU A 52 2.70 1.86 1.69
CA GLU A 52 3.54 2.10 2.88
C GLU A 52 4.93 2.63 2.50
N ASN A 53 5.48 2.17 1.38
CA ASN A 53 6.76 2.68 0.89
C ASN A 53 6.69 4.18 0.61
N GLN A 54 5.61 4.62 -0.06
CA GLN A 54 5.44 6.04 -0.36
C GLN A 54 5.24 6.86 0.90
N LEU A 55 4.47 6.33 1.86
CA LEU A 55 4.25 7.02 3.13
C LEU A 55 5.55 7.16 3.95
N ALA A 56 6.47 6.22 3.81
CA ALA A 56 7.75 6.26 4.53
C ALA A 56 8.74 7.25 3.93
N LEU A 57 8.57 7.62 2.66
CA LEU A 57 9.47 8.55 1.98
C LEU A 57 9.13 10.00 2.35
N PRO A 58 10.12 10.83 2.68
CA PRO A 58 9.86 12.19 3.17
C PRO A 58 9.30 13.14 2.13
N ASP A 59 9.49 12.85 0.84
CA ASP A 59 9.07 13.72 -0.26
C ASP A 59 7.71 13.37 -0.85
N GLN A 60 7.05 12.33 -0.35
CA GLN A 60 5.74 11.88 -0.84
C GLN A 60 4.60 12.55 -0.05
N VAL A 61 4.55 13.88 -0.12
CA VAL A 61 3.62 14.68 0.68
C VAL A 61 2.17 14.45 0.25
N LEU A 62 1.91 14.34 -1.07
CA LEU A 62 0.57 14.17 -1.58
C LEU A 62 -0.10 12.89 -1.07
N VAL A 63 0.65 11.78 -1.08
CA VAL A 63 0.12 10.49 -0.60
C VAL A 63 -0.19 10.58 0.89
N ARG A 64 0.72 11.16 1.66
CA ARG A 64 0.55 11.33 3.10
C ARG A 64 -0.66 12.19 3.43
N ASP A 65 -0.79 13.33 2.76
CA ASP A 65 -1.89 14.26 2.99
C ASP A 65 -3.23 13.63 2.59
N THR A 66 -3.26 12.88 1.50
CA THR A 66 -4.47 12.16 1.06
C THR A 66 -4.88 11.13 2.10
N LEU A 67 -3.94 10.34 2.60
CA LEU A 67 -4.23 9.34 3.63
C LEU A 67 -4.81 10.01 4.88
N GLN A 68 -4.17 11.08 5.34
CA GLN A 68 -4.63 11.79 6.53
C GLN A 68 -6.01 12.40 6.34
N ARG A 69 -6.30 12.90 5.15
CA ARG A 69 -7.62 13.42 4.84
C ARG A 69 -8.69 12.33 4.93
N LEU A 70 -8.42 11.16 4.37
CA LEU A 70 -9.35 10.03 4.42
C LEU A 70 -9.60 9.58 5.86
N ILE A 71 -8.56 9.58 6.69
CA ILE A 71 -8.72 9.25 8.11
C ILE A 71 -9.58 10.29 8.82
N ARG A 72 -9.37 11.57 8.54
CA ARG A 72 -10.21 12.64 9.10
C ARG A 72 -11.66 12.52 8.66
N GLU A 73 -11.91 11.97 7.46
CA GLU A 73 -13.26 11.75 6.94
C GLU A 73 -13.92 10.49 7.50
N GLY A 74 -13.25 9.76 8.37
CA GLY A 74 -13.83 8.64 9.11
C GLY A 74 -13.33 7.26 8.76
N LEU A 75 -12.41 7.11 7.81
CA LEU A 75 -11.85 5.81 7.49
C LEU A 75 -10.80 5.40 8.52
N SER A 76 -10.72 4.10 8.82
CA SER A 76 -9.57 3.56 9.54
C SER A 76 -8.32 3.74 8.68
N ARG A 77 -7.14 3.70 9.31
CA ARG A 77 -5.90 3.76 8.54
C ARG A 77 -5.83 2.62 7.53
N HIS A 78 -6.24 1.41 7.91
CA HIS A 78 -6.25 0.27 7.02
C HIS A 78 -7.15 0.51 5.81
N ASP A 79 -8.36 1.00 6.02
CA ASP A 79 -9.29 1.30 4.93
C ASP A 79 -8.77 2.43 4.05
N ALA A 80 -8.13 3.43 4.63
CA ALA A 80 -7.53 4.53 3.88
C ALA A 80 -6.38 4.02 3.00
N ILE A 81 -5.55 3.11 3.51
CA ILE A 81 -4.50 2.47 2.71
C ILE A 81 -5.11 1.70 1.55
N HIS A 82 -6.18 0.95 1.79
CA HIS A 82 -6.87 0.21 0.73
C HIS A 82 -7.44 1.15 -0.34
N ALA A 83 -7.97 2.30 0.05
CA ALA A 83 -8.50 3.27 -0.91
C ALA A 83 -7.39 3.82 -1.81
N VAL A 84 -6.24 4.17 -1.25
CA VAL A 84 -5.08 4.64 -2.01
C VAL A 84 -4.55 3.51 -2.91
N ALA A 85 -4.45 2.30 -2.37
CA ALA A 85 -3.98 1.14 -3.13
C ALA A 85 -4.90 0.82 -4.31
N SER A 86 -6.22 1.01 -4.14
CA SER A 86 -7.17 0.78 -5.23
C SER A 86 -6.95 1.71 -6.41
N VAL A 87 -6.66 2.99 -6.15
CA VAL A 87 -6.33 3.94 -7.21
C VAL A 87 -5.03 3.54 -7.91
N LEU A 88 -4.03 3.13 -7.15
CA LEU A 88 -2.76 2.66 -7.70
C LEU A 88 -2.97 1.43 -8.57
N ALA A 89 -3.78 0.48 -8.12
CA ALA A 89 -4.07 -0.75 -8.87
C ALA A 89 -4.73 -0.44 -10.21
N VAL A 90 -5.70 0.46 -10.22
CA VAL A 90 -6.36 0.90 -11.46
C VAL A 90 -5.35 1.51 -12.41
N ARG A 91 -4.48 2.38 -11.90
CA ARG A 91 -3.47 3.04 -12.73
C ARG A 91 -2.47 2.04 -13.35
N VAL A 92 -2.02 1.07 -12.54
CA VAL A 92 -1.14 0.01 -13.05
C VAL A 92 -1.84 -0.81 -14.13
N HIS A 93 -3.11 -1.17 -13.89
CA HIS A 93 -3.90 -1.92 -14.87
C HIS A 93 -3.99 -1.17 -16.21
N GLU A 94 -4.29 0.13 -16.16
CA GLU A 94 -4.37 0.97 -17.37
C GLU A 94 -3.05 1.00 -18.13
N LEU A 95 -1.93 1.12 -17.40
CA LEU A 95 -0.61 1.18 -18.02
C LEU A 95 -0.21 -0.14 -18.69
N LEU A 96 -0.77 -1.26 -18.23
CA LEU A 96 -0.46 -2.58 -18.78
C LEU A 96 -1.39 -2.96 -19.94
N GLN A 97 -2.40 -2.15 -20.25
CA GLN A 97 -3.30 -2.45 -21.36
C GLN A 97 -2.59 -2.25 -22.70
N PRO A 98 -2.87 -3.12 -23.69
CA PRO A 98 -2.30 -2.95 -25.02
C PRO A 98 -2.65 -1.58 -25.61
N GLY A 99 -1.66 -0.89 -26.13
CA GLY A 99 -1.84 0.40 -26.75
C GLY A 99 -1.91 1.60 -25.81
N ALA A 100 -1.83 1.40 -24.49
CA ALA A 100 -1.92 2.49 -23.54
C ALA A 100 -0.85 3.57 -23.76
N SER A 101 0.38 3.15 -24.02
CA SER A 101 1.47 4.10 -24.27
C SER A 101 1.40 4.72 -25.66
N ALA A 102 0.76 4.05 -26.63
CA ALA A 102 0.62 4.58 -27.98
C ALA A 102 -0.33 5.78 -28.04
N THR A 103 -1.27 5.87 -27.13
CA THR A 103 -2.23 6.98 -27.08
C THR A 103 -1.65 8.25 -26.49
N GLU A 104 -0.49 8.17 -25.89
CA GLU A 104 0.15 9.31 -25.24
C GLU A 104 1.08 10.10 -26.15
N SER A 105 1.38 9.58 -27.28
CA SER A 105 2.31 10.21 -28.22
C SER A 105 1.71 11.44 -28.92
#